data_43082a1a79977ed13b85f5f8eb2a91c5
#
_entry.id   43082a1a79977ed13b85f5f8eb2a91c5
#
_cell.length_a   1.000
_cell.length_b   1.000
_cell.length_c   1.000
_cell.angle_alpha   90.00
_cell.angle_beta   90.00
_cell.angle_gamma   90.00
#
_symmetry.space_group_name_H-M   'P 1'
#
loop_
_entity.id
_entity.type
_entity.pdbx_description
1 polymer ?
#
loop_
_entity_poly.entity_id
_entity_poly.type
_entity_poly.pdbx_seq_one_letter_code
_entity_poly.pdbx_strand_id
1 'polypeptide(L)'
;MLIKQIALKNFRQYKDLQVVEFSCDKEKNVTVILGDNTSGKTTLIQAFNWCLYGTTSFKTRELINSETLQEMSMFSSVEVSVEVELQHEDKLYVIRRTQVVTKNEGNKPSCTRAVLKVEYKEKSGEMQEVPTFECQNTINKILPEALSGYFFFDGEHLSEINSKGNVVSAVRGLMGLETISEAVDHFSPKKTNSVISKLQKELDIGQDEKSVRLKRDLDAAKEKHATLEAREKKVREEIVYF
;
A
#
# COMPACT_ATOMS: atom_id res chain seq x y z
N MET A 1 -3.90 -13.83 5.83
CA MET A 1 -3.22 -12.82 6.66
C MET A 1 -3.97 -12.71 7.99
N LEU A 2 -3.21 -12.68 9.11
CA LEU A 2 -3.75 -12.46 10.47
C LEU A 2 -2.89 -11.39 11.14
N ILE A 3 -3.49 -10.33 11.62
CA ILE A 3 -2.81 -9.30 12.41
C ILE A 3 -2.79 -9.79 13.85
N LYS A 4 -1.62 -9.84 14.48
CA LYS A 4 -1.44 -10.32 15.86
C LYS A 4 -1.48 -9.18 16.85
N GLN A 5 -0.73 -8.11 16.57
CA GLN A 5 -0.69 -6.94 17.45
C GLN A 5 -0.31 -5.68 16.68
N ILE A 6 -0.65 -4.56 17.29
CA ILE A 6 -0.12 -3.25 16.92
C ILE A 6 0.45 -2.57 18.16
N ALA A 7 1.66 -2.06 18.06
CA ALA A 7 2.31 -1.27 19.09
C ALA A 7 2.47 0.17 18.61
N LEU A 8 2.04 1.12 19.44
CA LEU A 8 2.12 2.55 19.16
C LEU A 8 2.96 3.21 20.24
N LYS A 9 3.90 4.05 19.83
CA LYS A 9 4.76 4.80 20.76
C LYS A 9 4.66 6.27 20.46
N ASN A 10 4.19 7.05 21.43
CA ASN A 10 4.04 8.52 21.35
C ASN A 10 3.22 8.99 20.13
N PHE A 11 2.29 8.18 19.67
CA PHE A 11 1.52 8.43 18.44
C PHE A 11 0.14 9.02 18.77
N ARG A 12 -0.08 10.29 18.48
CA ARG A 12 -1.36 11.02 18.66
C ARG A 12 -1.89 10.87 20.09
N GLN A 13 -3.04 10.22 20.29
CA GLN A 13 -3.63 9.97 21.62
C GLN A 13 -2.85 8.95 22.46
N TYR A 14 -1.97 8.16 21.82
CA TYR A 14 -1.24 7.09 22.49
C TYR A 14 0.09 7.61 23.00
N LYS A 15 0.18 7.90 24.31
CA LYS A 15 1.41 8.31 25.00
C LYS A 15 2.21 7.06 25.38
N ASP A 16 3.52 7.17 25.37
CA ASP A 16 4.46 6.08 25.64
C ASP A 16 4.18 4.85 24.74
N LEU A 17 4.57 3.67 25.15
CA LEU A 17 4.35 2.44 24.43
C LEU A 17 2.98 1.84 24.82
N GLN A 18 2.09 1.75 23.86
CA GLN A 18 0.78 1.09 23.99
C GLN A 18 0.72 -0.07 23.00
N VAL A 19 0.30 -1.23 23.46
CA VAL A 19 0.18 -2.44 22.63
C VAL A 19 -1.26 -2.91 22.65
N VAL A 20 -1.80 -3.19 21.46
CA VAL A 20 -3.13 -3.80 21.27
C VAL A 20 -2.93 -5.14 20.61
N GLU A 21 -3.30 -6.20 21.32
CA GLU A 21 -3.26 -7.57 20.81
C GLU A 21 -4.62 -7.94 20.19
N PHE A 22 -4.55 -8.69 19.07
CA PHE A 22 -5.75 -9.17 18.36
C PHE A 22 -5.88 -10.67 18.50
N SER A 23 -7.12 -11.13 18.57
CA SER A 23 -7.39 -12.56 18.60
C SER A 23 -6.98 -13.24 17.30
N CYS A 24 -6.12 -14.23 17.42
CA CYS A 24 -5.69 -15.09 16.31
C CYS A 24 -6.27 -16.52 16.46
N ASP A 25 -7.26 -16.71 17.32
CA ASP A 25 -7.94 -17.99 17.48
C ASP A 25 -8.73 -18.35 16.22
N LYS A 26 -8.81 -19.63 15.88
CA LYS A 26 -9.49 -20.09 14.66
C LYS A 26 -11.02 -19.96 14.73
N GLU A 27 -11.59 -20.05 15.93
CA GLU A 27 -13.03 -20.00 16.14
C GLU A 27 -13.49 -18.63 16.67
N LYS A 28 -12.64 -17.97 17.48
CA LYS A 28 -12.91 -16.67 18.13
C LYS A 28 -11.94 -15.60 17.62
N ASN A 29 -11.95 -15.33 16.33
CA ASN A 29 -11.03 -14.42 15.64
C ASN A 29 -11.53 -12.96 15.55
N VAL A 30 -12.47 -12.57 16.38
CA VAL A 30 -13.01 -11.21 16.44
C VAL A 30 -12.51 -10.52 17.70
N THR A 31 -11.88 -9.36 17.52
CA THR A 31 -11.51 -8.45 18.61
C THR A 31 -12.41 -7.23 18.58
N VAL A 32 -13.08 -6.93 19.67
CA VAL A 32 -13.92 -5.74 19.81
C VAL A 32 -13.22 -4.71 20.68
N ILE A 33 -13.00 -3.52 20.13
CA ILE A 33 -12.37 -2.39 20.86
C ILE A 33 -13.46 -1.38 21.20
N LEU A 34 -13.72 -1.22 22.49
CA LEU A 34 -14.69 -0.27 23.02
C LEU A 34 -13.97 0.99 23.52
N GLY A 35 -14.60 2.12 23.36
CA GLY A 35 -14.09 3.39 23.85
C GLY A 35 -15.02 4.54 23.51
N ASP A 36 -14.96 5.60 24.30
CA ASP A 36 -15.73 6.82 24.10
C ASP A 36 -15.32 7.57 22.82
N ASN A 37 -16.07 8.58 22.45
CA ASN A 37 -15.67 9.47 21.37
C ASN A 37 -14.34 10.15 21.76
N THR A 38 -13.46 10.31 20.79
CA THR A 38 -12.10 10.86 20.97
C THR A 38 -11.09 9.95 21.68
N SER A 39 -11.45 8.75 22.12
CA SER A 39 -10.53 7.81 22.81
C SER A 39 -9.39 7.28 21.91
N GLY A 40 -9.41 7.54 20.61
CA GLY A 40 -8.36 7.14 19.68
C GLY A 40 -8.72 5.99 18.74
N LYS A 41 -9.99 5.54 18.67
CA LYS A 41 -10.41 4.45 17.75
C LYS A 41 -10.03 4.73 16.29
N THR A 42 -10.39 5.91 15.78
CA THR A 42 -9.99 6.35 14.43
C THR A 42 -8.48 6.49 14.31
N THR A 43 -7.80 6.92 15.36
CA THR A 43 -6.33 7.00 15.39
C THR A 43 -5.68 5.63 15.24
N LEU A 44 -6.26 4.59 15.82
CA LEU A 44 -5.77 3.22 15.67
C LEU A 44 -5.84 2.75 14.21
N ILE A 45 -6.94 3.02 13.52
CA ILE A 45 -7.10 2.72 12.09
C ILE A 45 -6.05 3.50 11.27
N GLN A 46 -5.88 4.78 11.56
CA GLN A 46 -4.89 5.62 10.87
C GLN A 46 -3.44 5.20 11.17
N ALA A 47 -3.19 4.62 12.35
CA ALA A 47 -1.88 4.06 12.69
C ALA A 47 -1.51 2.87 11.78
N PHE A 48 -2.47 1.99 11.44
CA PHE A 48 -2.25 0.95 10.45
C PHE A 48 -1.89 1.54 9.09
N ASN A 49 -2.65 2.52 8.59
CA ASN A 49 -2.38 3.16 7.32
C ASN A 49 -1.01 3.84 7.32
N TRP A 50 -0.66 4.53 8.40
CA TRP A 50 0.65 5.14 8.50
C TRP A 50 1.77 4.11 8.56
N CYS A 51 1.63 3.05 9.36
CA CYS A 51 2.64 2.01 9.46
C CYS A 51 2.90 1.33 8.12
N LEU A 52 1.85 0.92 7.43
CA LEU A 52 1.94 0.13 6.20
C LEU A 52 2.27 1.00 4.97
N TYR A 53 1.63 2.17 4.82
CA TYR A 53 1.70 2.96 3.58
C TYR A 53 2.32 4.36 3.78
N GLY A 54 2.55 4.80 5.02
CA GLY A 54 3.10 6.12 5.31
C GLY A 54 2.08 7.26 5.16
N THR A 55 0.80 6.95 4.99
CA THR A 55 -0.29 7.89 4.77
C THR A 55 -1.22 7.98 5.97
N THR A 56 -1.81 9.14 6.19
CA THR A 56 -2.88 9.35 7.18
C THR A 56 -3.89 10.35 6.66
N SER A 57 -5.14 10.27 7.11
CA SER A 57 -6.18 11.26 6.83
C SER A 57 -6.22 12.42 7.84
N PHE A 58 -5.26 12.52 8.75
CA PHE A 58 -5.23 13.59 9.72
C PHE A 58 -5.03 14.96 9.05
N LYS A 59 -5.79 15.97 9.51
CA LYS A 59 -5.67 17.37 9.04
C LYS A 59 -4.31 17.96 9.36
N THR A 60 -3.69 17.55 10.48
CA THR A 60 -2.36 17.96 10.90
C THR A 60 -1.32 16.91 10.56
N ARG A 61 -0.15 17.33 10.11
CA ARG A 61 0.98 16.43 9.81
C ARG A 61 1.70 15.94 11.06
N GLU A 62 1.40 16.50 12.21
CA GLU A 62 2.04 16.15 13.46
C GLU A 62 1.45 14.86 14.01
N LEU A 63 2.28 13.83 14.13
CA LEU A 63 1.89 12.51 14.61
C LEU A 63 2.25 12.29 16.08
N ILE A 64 3.07 13.18 16.66
CA ILE A 64 3.50 13.08 18.06
C ILE A 64 2.32 13.29 19.01
N ASN A 65 2.36 12.58 20.12
CA ASN A 65 1.45 12.81 21.24
C ASN A 65 1.64 14.22 21.83
N SER A 66 0.55 14.92 22.07
CA SER A 66 0.57 16.32 22.52
C SER A 66 1.17 16.48 23.92
N GLU A 67 0.91 15.56 24.85
CA GLU A 67 1.48 15.60 26.19
C GLU A 67 2.98 15.32 26.14
N THR A 68 3.39 14.29 25.38
CA THR A 68 4.82 14.01 25.16
C THR A 68 5.54 15.24 24.61
N LEU A 69 4.95 15.94 23.61
CA LEU A 69 5.55 17.15 23.05
C LEU A 69 5.65 18.29 24.10
N GLN A 70 4.65 18.42 24.99
CA GLN A 70 4.70 19.43 26.05
C GLN A 70 5.79 19.14 27.08
N GLU A 71 5.92 17.87 27.48
CA GLU A 71 6.91 17.40 28.49
C GLU A 71 8.36 17.42 27.96
N MET A 72 8.55 17.40 26.64
CA MET A 72 9.90 17.47 26.06
C MET A 72 10.62 18.76 26.40
N SER A 73 11.90 18.66 26.73
CA SER A 73 12.81 19.82 26.81
C SER A 73 13.05 20.43 25.44
N MET A 74 13.37 21.74 25.39
CA MET A 74 13.77 22.39 24.14
C MET A 74 14.96 21.67 23.50
N PHE A 75 14.92 21.52 22.18
CA PHE A 75 15.92 20.85 21.36
C PHE A 75 16.12 19.34 21.67
N SER A 76 15.28 18.77 22.51
CA SER A 76 15.26 17.31 22.68
C SER A 76 14.49 16.64 21.54
N SER A 77 14.79 15.38 21.30
CA SER A 77 14.15 14.55 20.27
C SER A 77 13.50 13.33 20.89
N VAL A 78 12.37 12.94 20.34
CA VAL A 78 11.64 11.73 20.74
C VAL A 78 11.25 10.94 19.51
N GLU A 79 11.19 9.63 19.68
CA GLU A 79 10.71 8.71 18.65
C GLU A 79 9.20 8.57 18.71
N VAL A 80 8.57 8.71 17.54
CA VAL A 80 7.20 8.34 17.28
C VAL A 80 7.25 7.09 16.40
N SER A 81 6.64 6.00 16.82
CA SER A 81 6.66 4.77 16.04
C SER A 81 5.35 4.01 16.10
N VAL A 82 5.07 3.27 15.04
CA VAL A 82 4.03 2.27 14.98
C VAL A 82 4.63 0.99 14.43
N GLU A 83 4.35 -0.11 15.10
CA GLU A 83 4.77 -1.44 14.72
C GLU A 83 3.56 -2.36 14.59
N VAL A 84 3.49 -3.11 13.51
CA VAL A 84 2.46 -4.11 13.24
C VAL A 84 3.12 -5.48 13.11
N GLU A 85 2.66 -6.42 13.94
CA GLU A 85 3.02 -7.82 13.83
C GLU A 85 1.87 -8.57 13.14
N LEU A 86 2.17 -9.25 12.05
CA LEU A 86 1.19 -10.01 11.29
C LEU A 86 1.77 -11.34 10.80
N GLN A 87 0.88 -12.32 10.66
CA GLN A 87 1.19 -13.59 10.02
C GLN A 87 0.55 -13.64 8.63
N HIS A 88 1.37 -13.92 7.64
CA HIS A 88 0.91 -14.15 6.27
C HIS A 88 1.58 -15.40 5.72
N GLU A 89 0.77 -16.34 5.24
CA GLU A 89 1.22 -17.69 4.88
C GLU A 89 1.93 -18.36 6.07
N ASP A 90 3.17 -18.82 5.87
CA ASP A 90 3.98 -19.48 6.90
C ASP A 90 5.00 -18.53 7.56
N LYS A 91 4.92 -17.23 7.30
CA LYS A 91 5.86 -16.21 7.79
C LYS A 91 5.20 -15.27 8.79
N LEU A 92 5.97 -14.91 9.80
CA LEU A 92 5.67 -13.85 10.73
C LEU A 92 6.41 -12.59 10.27
N TYR A 93 5.70 -11.50 10.08
CA TYR A 93 6.25 -10.21 9.69
C TYR A 93 6.12 -9.22 10.84
N VAL A 94 7.18 -8.44 11.06
CA VAL A 94 7.21 -7.27 11.93
C VAL A 94 7.49 -6.06 11.06
N ILE A 95 6.53 -5.17 10.97
CA ILE A 95 6.57 -3.97 10.14
C ILE A 95 6.60 -2.78 11.08
N ARG A 96 7.68 -2.00 11.06
CA ARG A 96 7.84 -0.82 11.90
C ARG A 96 8.08 0.42 11.07
N ARG A 97 7.31 1.47 11.36
CA ARG A 97 7.56 2.80 10.83
C ARG A 97 7.87 3.75 11.96
N THR A 98 8.95 4.51 11.79
CA THR A 98 9.50 5.38 12.84
C THR A 98 9.75 6.76 12.28
N GLN A 99 9.46 7.78 13.08
CA GLN A 99 9.78 9.18 12.80
C GLN A 99 10.37 9.83 14.06
N VAL A 100 11.42 10.60 13.92
CA VAL A 100 11.98 11.37 15.03
C VAL A 100 11.41 12.77 14.98
N VAL A 101 10.93 13.24 16.12
CA VAL A 101 10.36 14.57 16.32
C VAL A 101 11.24 15.34 17.30
N THR A 102 11.67 16.52 16.91
CA THR A 102 12.49 17.45 17.71
C THR A 102 11.69 18.68 18.07
N LYS A 103 11.68 19.04 19.35
CA LYS A 103 11.02 20.26 19.83
C LYS A 103 11.91 21.48 19.58
N ASN A 104 11.42 22.44 18.80
CA ASN A 104 12.13 23.68 18.48
C ASN A 104 11.53 24.88 19.18
N GLU A 105 12.20 26.03 19.11
CA GLU A 105 11.66 27.29 19.56
C GLU A 105 10.35 27.64 18.84
N GLY A 106 9.35 28.15 19.57
CA GLY A 106 8.07 28.55 19.01
C GLY A 106 7.01 27.44 18.87
N ASN A 107 7.13 26.35 19.60
CA ASN A 107 6.14 25.25 19.69
C ASN A 107 5.83 24.50 18.37
N LYS A 108 6.60 24.69 17.31
CA LYS A 108 6.48 23.88 16.08
C LYS A 108 7.55 22.81 16.07
N PRO A 109 7.18 21.53 16.22
CA PRO A 109 8.14 20.47 16.16
C PRO A 109 8.67 20.29 14.73
N SER A 110 9.94 19.97 14.58
CA SER A 110 10.50 19.47 13.33
C SER A 110 10.47 17.94 13.33
N CYS A 111 10.13 17.38 12.17
CA CYS A 111 10.01 15.94 12.01
C CYS A 111 10.99 15.45 10.93
N THR A 112 11.69 14.36 11.19
CA THR A 112 12.48 13.69 10.16
C THR A 112 11.55 13.00 9.16
N ARG A 113 12.11 12.57 8.02
CA ARG A 113 11.41 11.62 7.15
C ARG A 113 11.17 10.31 7.92
N ALA A 114 9.98 9.75 7.78
CA ALA A 114 9.67 8.45 8.37
C ALA A 114 10.51 7.34 7.72
N VAL A 115 11.03 6.44 8.55
CA VAL A 115 11.81 5.27 8.14
C VAL A 115 10.94 4.03 8.29
N LEU A 116 10.89 3.21 7.25
CA LEU A 116 10.20 1.93 7.24
C LEU A 116 11.21 0.80 7.38
N LYS A 117 10.96 -0.10 8.32
CA LYS A 117 11.69 -1.35 8.51
C LYS A 117 10.72 -2.52 8.46
N VAL A 118 11.10 -3.56 7.74
CA VAL A 118 10.32 -4.81 7.66
C VAL A 118 11.26 -5.97 7.99
N GLU A 119 10.85 -6.78 8.93
CA GLU A 119 11.53 -8.01 9.31
C GLU A 119 10.54 -9.17 9.16
N TYR A 120 11.04 -10.34 8.85
CA TYR A 120 10.23 -11.54 8.80
C TYR A 120 10.96 -12.76 9.38
N LYS A 121 10.17 -13.70 9.85
CA LYS A 121 10.64 -14.97 10.37
C LYS A 121 9.84 -16.10 9.75
N GLU A 122 10.53 -17.10 9.21
CA GLU A 122 9.92 -18.37 8.81
C GLU A 122 9.71 -19.28 10.02
N LYS A 123 8.85 -20.30 9.94
CA LYS A 123 8.47 -21.15 11.10
C LYS A 123 9.64 -21.73 11.90
N SER A 124 10.77 -21.98 11.26
CA SER A 124 11.97 -22.57 11.90
C SER A 124 13.22 -21.71 11.77
N GLY A 125 13.10 -20.46 11.31
CA GLY A 125 14.23 -19.60 11.00
C GLY A 125 14.49 -18.51 12.06
N GLU A 126 15.55 -17.76 11.83
CA GLU A 126 15.84 -16.51 12.53
C GLU A 126 15.12 -15.34 11.88
N MET A 127 15.03 -14.19 12.61
CA MET A 127 14.51 -12.95 12.04
C MET A 127 15.45 -12.46 10.95
N GLN A 128 14.88 -12.16 9.77
CA GLN A 128 15.57 -11.64 8.61
C GLN A 128 15.03 -10.26 8.27
N GLU A 129 15.93 -9.33 7.95
CA GLU A 129 15.56 -7.98 7.57
C GLU A 129 15.38 -7.89 6.05
N VAL A 130 14.28 -7.26 5.63
CA VAL A 130 14.01 -6.96 4.23
C VAL A 130 14.81 -5.72 3.82
N PRO A 131 15.52 -5.72 2.69
CA PRO A 131 16.21 -4.54 2.18
C PRO A 131 15.26 -3.33 2.09
N THR A 132 15.73 -2.15 2.51
CA THR A 132 14.89 -0.94 2.63
C THR A 132 14.14 -0.61 1.35
N PHE A 133 14.75 -0.81 0.18
CA PHE A 133 14.12 -0.53 -1.13
C PHE A 133 13.03 -1.54 -1.49
N GLU A 134 12.98 -2.71 -0.85
CA GLU A 134 11.96 -3.75 -1.06
C GLU A 134 10.85 -3.74 0.00
N CYS A 135 11.03 -3.02 1.10
CA CYS A 135 10.08 -3.01 2.21
C CYS A 135 8.65 -2.69 1.75
N GLN A 136 8.47 -1.61 0.98
CA GLN A 136 7.13 -1.22 0.52
C GLN A 136 6.53 -2.24 -0.47
N ASN A 137 7.35 -2.81 -1.34
CA ASN A 137 6.92 -3.87 -2.26
C ASN A 137 6.50 -5.13 -1.50
N THR A 138 7.22 -5.48 -0.44
CA THR A 138 6.88 -6.62 0.43
C THR A 138 5.52 -6.40 1.10
N ILE A 139 5.27 -5.21 1.64
CA ILE A 139 3.96 -4.86 2.21
C ILE A 139 2.86 -4.95 1.15
N ASN A 140 3.07 -4.39 -0.04
CA ASN A 140 2.09 -4.41 -1.11
C ASN A 140 1.78 -5.82 -1.65
N LYS A 141 2.71 -6.77 -1.51
CA LYS A 141 2.44 -8.19 -1.82
C LYS A 141 1.52 -8.84 -0.77
N ILE A 142 1.64 -8.44 0.51
CA ILE A 142 0.81 -8.97 1.61
C ILE A 142 -0.56 -8.29 1.62
N LEU A 143 -0.58 -6.97 1.51
CA LEU A 143 -1.76 -6.12 1.52
C LEU A 143 -1.54 -4.91 0.60
N PRO A 144 -2.06 -4.95 -0.63
CA PRO A 144 -1.94 -3.85 -1.59
C PRO A 144 -2.56 -2.55 -1.05
N GLU A 145 -1.87 -1.42 -1.24
CA GLU A 145 -2.34 -0.10 -0.79
C GLU A 145 -3.72 0.25 -1.36
N ALA A 146 -3.99 -0.10 -2.61
CA ALA A 146 -5.29 0.10 -3.25
C ALA A 146 -6.47 -0.57 -2.52
N LEU A 147 -6.18 -1.57 -1.68
CA LEU A 147 -7.16 -2.28 -0.88
C LEU A 147 -7.26 -1.78 0.55
N SER A 148 -6.38 -0.89 0.99
CA SER A 148 -6.32 -0.40 2.37
C SER A 148 -7.67 0.14 2.87
N GLY A 149 -8.39 0.87 2.03
CA GLY A 149 -9.71 1.41 2.33
C GLY A 149 -10.81 0.37 2.59
N TYR A 150 -10.61 -0.89 2.17
CA TYR A 150 -11.53 -2.00 2.45
C TYR A 150 -11.20 -2.76 3.75
N PHE A 151 -9.97 -2.65 4.21
CA PHE A 151 -9.51 -3.29 5.44
C PHE A 151 -9.46 -2.32 6.62
N PHE A 152 -9.06 -1.09 6.37
CA PHE A 152 -8.88 -0.05 7.39
C PHE A 152 -9.83 1.12 7.11
N PHE A 153 -11.11 0.91 7.31
CA PHE A 153 -12.13 1.94 7.07
C PHE A 153 -12.74 2.45 8.38
N ASP A 154 -13.05 3.74 8.40
CA ASP A 154 -13.86 4.35 9.44
C ASP A 154 -15.33 4.25 9.07
N GLY A 155 -16.18 3.89 10.02
CA GLY A 155 -17.63 3.77 9.81
C GLY A 155 -18.30 5.05 9.27
N GLU A 156 -17.69 6.20 9.49
CA GLU A 156 -18.16 7.50 8.97
C GLU A 156 -18.01 7.61 7.44
N HIS A 157 -17.08 6.87 6.83
CA HIS A 157 -16.79 6.88 5.39
C HIS A 157 -17.32 5.67 4.60
N LEU A 158 -18.24 4.90 5.19
CA LEU A 158 -18.83 3.72 4.52
C LEU A 158 -19.52 4.06 3.17
N SER A 159 -20.00 5.29 2.99
CA SER A 159 -20.61 5.73 1.74
C SER A 159 -19.62 5.78 0.56
N GLU A 160 -18.33 5.99 0.81
CA GLU A 160 -17.30 6.07 -0.23
C GLU A 160 -16.89 4.68 -0.74
N ILE A 161 -17.03 3.64 0.10
CA ILE A 161 -16.71 2.25 -0.26
C ILE A 161 -17.72 1.70 -1.26
N ASN A 162 -18.96 2.16 -1.22
CA ASN A 162 -20.06 1.68 -2.08
C ASN A 162 -20.00 2.21 -3.52
N SER A 163 -19.04 3.02 -3.90
CA SER A 163 -18.89 3.42 -5.30
C SER A 163 -18.42 2.21 -6.13
N LYS A 164 -19.25 1.79 -7.11
CA LYS A 164 -18.98 0.62 -7.97
C LYS A 164 -17.58 0.64 -8.64
N GLY A 165 -17.02 1.83 -8.87
CA GLY A 165 -15.69 2.01 -9.45
C GLY A 165 -14.56 1.53 -8.53
N ASN A 166 -14.68 1.76 -7.23
CA ASN A 166 -13.65 1.39 -6.25
C ASN A 166 -13.61 -0.14 -6.04
N VAL A 167 -14.76 -0.80 -6.00
CA VAL A 167 -14.83 -2.27 -5.85
C VAL A 167 -14.17 -2.99 -7.03
N VAL A 168 -14.42 -2.53 -8.25
CA VAL A 168 -13.81 -3.12 -9.46
C VAL A 168 -12.30 -2.94 -9.46
N SER A 169 -11.78 -1.76 -9.07
CA SER A 169 -10.33 -1.52 -8.94
C SER A 169 -9.72 -2.42 -7.87
N ALA A 170 -10.38 -2.54 -6.73
CA ALA A 170 -9.90 -3.39 -5.63
C ALA A 170 -9.82 -4.87 -6.03
N VAL A 171 -10.85 -5.39 -6.69
CA VAL A 171 -10.86 -6.78 -7.19
C VAL A 171 -9.76 -6.98 -8.23
N ARG A 172 -9.56 -6.02 -9.14
CA ARG A 172 -8.47 -6.06 -10.12
C ARG A 172 -7.09 -6.08 -9.44
N GLY A 173 -6.89 -5.26 -8.41
CA GLY A 173 -5.67 -5.26 -7.61
C GLY A 173 -5.42 -6.61 -6.93
N LEU A 174 -6.43 -7.18 -6.26
CA LEU A 174 -6.38 -8.50 -5.63
C LEU A 174 -6.03 -9.63 -6.60
N MET A 175 -6.54 -9.55 -7.83
CA MET A 175 -6.28 -10.55 -8.87
C MET A 175 -4.96 -10.32 -9.62
N GLY A 176 -4.16 -9.30 -9.25
CA GLY A 176 -2.93 -8.94 -9.95
C GLY A 176 -3.16 -8.44 -11.39
N LEU A 177 -4.39 -8.03 -11.72
CA LEU A 177 -4.76 -7.60 -13.07
C LEU A 177 -4.24 -6.19 -13.41
N GLU A 178 -3.76 -5.43 -12.44
CA GLU A 178 -3.19 -4.10 -12.68
C GLU A 178 -1.96 -4.18 -13.58
N THR A 179 -1.05 -5.10 -13.31
CA THR A 179 0.14 -5.32 -14.15
C THR A 179 -0.23 -5.71 -15.59
N ILE A 180 -1.29 -6.50 -15.73
CA ILE A 180 -1.81 -6.88 -17.07
C ILE A 180 -2.44 -5.67 -17.75
N SER A 181 -3.17 -4.86 -17.01
CA SER A 181 -3.79 -3.62 -17.53
C SER A 181 -2.73 -2.61 -17.96
N GLU A 182 -1.68 -2.43 -17.15
CA GLU A 182 -0.53 -1.59 -17.49
C GLU A 182 0.20 -2.11 -18.73
N ALA A 183 0.40 -3.42 -18.85
CA ALA A 183 0.99 -4.04 -20.03
C ALA A 183 0.14 -3.79 -21.28
N VAL A 184 -1.19 -3.95 -21.19
CA VAL A 184 -2.12 -3.64 -22.28
C VAL A 184 -2.03 -2.16 -22.68
N ASP A 185 -1.94 -1.26 -21.69
CA ASP A 185 -1.78 0.16 -21.92
C ASP A 185 -0.45 0.50 -22.61
N HIS A 186 0.64 -0.15 -22.22
CA HIS A 186 1.95 -0.01 -22.85
C HIS A 186 1.98 -0.46 -24.30
N PHE A 187 1.17 -1.44 -24.66
CA PHE A 187 1.02 -1.93 -26.02
C PHE A 187 -0.17 -1.33 -26.78
N SER A 188 -0.93 -0.43 -26.19
CA SER A 188 -2.08 0.19 -26.83
C SER A 188 -1.65 1.25 -27.86
N PRO A 189 -2.05 1.16 -29.13
CA PRO A 189 -1.73 2.18 -30.15
C PRO A 189 -2.40 3.53 -29.90
N LYS A 190 -3.38 3.59 -29.00
CA LYS A 190 -4.12 4.80 -28.66
C LYS A 190 -3.40 5.73 -27.66
N LYS A 191 -2.37 5.24 -26.96
CA LYS A 191 -1.60 6.05 -25.99
C LYS A 191 -0.32 6.57 -26.62
N THR A 192 -0.13 7.88 -26.59
CA THR A 192 1.03 8.60 -27.19
C THR A 192 2.40 8.13 -26.68
N ASN A 193 2.46 7.57 -25.48
CA ASN A 193 3.68 7.05 -24.87
C ASN A 193 3.80 5.51 -24.92
N SER A 194 2.91 4.83 -25.62
CA SER A 194 2.99 3.38 -25.80
C SER A 194 4.17 2.99 -26.68
N VAL A 195 4.67 1.77 -26.48
CA VAL A 195 5.76 1.20 -27.31
C VAL A 195 5.36 1.21 -28.80
N ILE A 196 4.12 0.87 -29.10
CA ILE A 196 3.61 0.85 -30.49
C ILE A 196 3.63 2.26 -31.08
N SER A 197 3.19 3.29 -30.34
CA SER A 197 3.19 4.67 -30.84
C SER A 197 4.61 5.21 -31.02
N LYS A 198 5.57 4.80 -30.19
CA LYS A 198 6.98 5.18 -30.37
C LYS A 198 7.58 4.52 -31.60
N LEU A 199 7.34 3.23 -31.80
CA LEU A 199 7.79 2.50 -32.98
C LEU A 199 7.15 3.02 -34.26
N GLN A 200 5.88 3.39 -34.24
CA GLN A 200 5.19 4.02 -35.37
C GLN A 200 5.83 5.36 -35.75
N LYS A 201 6.15 6.20 -34.76
CA LYS A 201 6.83 7.48 -35.01
C LYS A 201 8.25 7.28 -35.60
N GLU A 202 8.99 6.26 -35.17
CA GLU A 202 10.30 5.94 -35.72
C GLU A 202 10.18 5.41 -37.16
N LEU A 203 9.13 4.67 -37.49
CA LEU A 203 8.85 4.19 -38.86
C LEU A 203 8.49 5.33 -39.82
N ASP A 204 7.77 6.36 -39.34
CA ASP A 204 7.39 7.51 -40.18
C ASP A 204 8.57 8.44 -40.48
N ILE A 205 9.70 8.32 -39.77
CA ILE A 205 10.87 9.20 -39.88
C ILE A 205 11.94 8.68 -40.88
N GLY A 206 11.91 7.40 -41.31
CA GLY A 206 12.97 6.85 -42.16
C GLY A 206 12.56 5.74 -43.11
N GLN A 207 13.08 5.82 -44.35
CA GLN A 207 13.04 4.74 -45.35
C GLN A 207 14.31 3.84 -45.27
N ASP A 208 14.83 3.62 -44.07
CA ASP A 208 16.05 2.89 -43.83
C ASP A 208 15.78 1.39 -43.59
N GLU A 209 16.80 0.53 -43.76
CA GLU A 209 16.70 -0.92 -43.46
C GLU A 209 16.15 -1.21 -42.08
N LYS A 210 16.41 -0.32 -41.13
CA LYS A 210 15.87 -0.33 -39.78
C LYS A 210 14.35 -0.17 -39.73
N SER A 211 13.80 0.66 -40.62
CA SER A 211 12.37 0.92 -40.77
C SER A 211 11.61 -0.30 -41.29
N VAL A 212 12.22 -1.07 -42.18
CA VAL A 212 11.64 -2.31 -42.73
C VAL A 212 11.59 -3.40 -41.66
N ARG A 213 12.62 -3.50 -40.82
CA ARG A 213 12.64 -4.42 -39.69
C ARG A 213 11.58 -4.06 -38.63
N LEU A 214 11.50 -2.79 -38.26
CA LEU A 214 10.53 -2.26 -37.31
C LEU A 214 9.08 -2.44 -37.80
N LYS A 215 8.86 -2.31 -39.12
CA LYS A 215 7.52 -2.55 -39.70
C LYS A 215 7.12 -4.01 -39.61
N ARG A 216 8.03 -4.94 -39.75
CA ARG A 216 7.81 -6.39 -39.59
C ARG A 216 7.48 -6.75 -38.12
N ASP A 217 8.21 -6.18 -37.19
CA ASP A 217 8.00 -6.38 -35.77
C ASP A 217 6.66 -5.76 -35.30
N LEU A 218 6.29 -4.62 -35.88
CA LEU A 218 5.00 -3.98 -35.64
C LEU A 218 3.83 -4.84 -36.16
N ASP A 219 3.94 -5.38 -37.36
CA ASP A 219 2.89 -6.22 -37.94
C ASP A 219 2.72 -7.51 -37.11
N ALA A 220 3.82 -8.13 -36.67
CA ALA A 220 3.77 -9.30 -35.78
C ALA A 220 3.15 -8.97 -34.41
N ALA A 221 3.44 -7.78 -33.85
CA ALA A 221 2.84 -7.33 -32.61
C ALA A 221 1.34 -7.04 -32.74
N LYS A 222 0.89 -6.49 -33.87
CA LYS A 222 -0.54 -6.26 -34.19
C LYS A 222 -1.31 -7.58 -34.30
N GLU A 223 -0.72 -8.58 -34.93
CA GLU A 223 -1.34 -9.90 -35.07
C GLU A 223 -1.50 -10.60 -33.72
N LYS A 224 -0.50 -10.50 -32.87
CA LYS A 224 -0.55 -10.98 -31.47
C LYS A 224 -1.60 -10.25 -30.64
N HIS A 225 -1.72 -8.94 -30.81
CA HIS A 225 -2.74 -8.13 -30.14
C HIS A 225 -4.16 -8.55 -30.54
N ALA A 226 -4.40 -8.73 -31.84
CA ALA A 226 -5.69 -9.17 -32.34
C ALA A 226 -6.11 -10.57 -31.80
N THR A 227 -5.14 -11.49 -31.67
CA THR A 227 -5.40 -12.81 -31.09
C THR A 227 -5.73 -12.74 -29.59
N LEU A 228 -5.08 -11.84 -28.86
CA LEU A 228 -5.35 -11.64 -27.43
C LEU A 228 -6.69 -10.94 -27.19
N GLU A 229 -7.09 -9.97 -28.01
CA GLU A 229 -8.42 -9.34 -27.96
C GLU A 229 -9.53 -10.37 -28.25
N ALA A 230 -9.33 -11.24 -29.22
CA ALA A 230 -10.29 -12.30 -29.52
C ALA A 230 -10.44 -13.29 -28.36
N ARG A 231 -9.32 -13.58 -27.65
CA ARG A 231 -9.33 -14.44 -26.47
C ARG A 231 -9.98 -13.77 -25.27
N GLU A 232 -9.69 -12.49 -25.03
CA GLU A 232 -10.34 -11.69 -23.98
C GLU A 232 -11.86 -11.66 -24.17
N LYS A 233 -12.31 -11.42 -25.42
CA LYS A 233 -13.73 -11.42 -25.73
C LYS A 233 -14.41 -12.75 -25.44
N LYS A 234 -13.76 -13.87 -25.76
CA LYS A 234 -14.27 -15.21 -25.42
C LYS A 234 -14.39 -15.43 -23.92
N VAL A 235 -13.35 -15.08 -23.17
CA VAL A 235 -13.36 -15.20 -21.70
C VAL A 235 -14.43 -14.31 -21.07
N ARG A 236 -14.65 -13.10 -21.60
CA ARG A 236 -15.73 -12.22 -21.12
C ARG A 236 -17.13 -12.83 -21.41
N GLU A 237 -17.29 -13.45 -22.55
CA GLU A 237 -18.55 -14.14 -22.90
C GLU A 237 -18.79 -15.36 -22.00
N GLU A 238 -17.76 -16.11 -21.66
CA GLU A 238 -17.84 -17.25 -20.73
C GLU A 238 -18.16 -16.82 -19.28
N ILE A 239 -17.63 -15.69 -18.80
CA ILE A 239 -17.91 -15.15 -17.45
C ILE A 239 -19.35 -14.66 -17.30
N VAL A 240 -20.00 -14.22 -18.38
CA VAL A 240 -21.41 -13.76 -18.36
C VAL A 240 -22.39 -14.93 -18.23
N TYR A 241 -21.97 -16.18 -18.48
CA TYR A 241 -22.79 -17.39 -18.37
C TYR A 241 -22.69 -18.09 -16.99
N PHE A 242 -21.93 -17.55 -16.05
CA PHE A 242 -21.87 -17.97 -14.64
C PHE A 242 -22.45 -16.87 -13.72
#